data_904b6a17056008ea738c6525bf7200ff
#
_entry.id   904b6a17056008ea738c6525bf7200ff
#
_cell.length_a   1.000
_cell.length_b   1.000
_cell.length_c   1.000
_cell.angle_alpha   90.00
_cell.angle_beta   90.00
_cell.angle_gamma   90.00
#
_symmetry.space_group_name_H-M   'P 1'
#
loop_
_entity.id
_entity.type
_entity.pdbx_description
1 polymer ?
#
loop_
_entity_poly.entity_id
_entity_poly.type
_entity_poly.pdbx_seq_one_letter_code
_entity_poly.pdbx_strand_id
1 'polypeptide(L)'
;MFFGSAKSKKNNFHPSNAEYFNRENLNHNSLILSVISNPQNPSGQTRSGEELRELIKIAEEPNNGILLDEAYEMFHSPSVSGIEFVKDIDSSNIFLSGACTKGLQSPGIRIGWIIASKSNIEIMSNYSSFGMGGVSHLSQNYAIKLLEPNRVKKARSAIEKHYNWQRERYGKAFMKMGLGVYTGNGGFYHWLELPDGLTSIELNERLFKRGAAILTAFDCDMSRPHNKDSSYKSPYDRFFRFSFGPLLPETFESDVDLFRDVYEAYKNEKGVK
;
A
#
# COMPACT_ATOMS: atom_id res chain seq x y z
N MET A 1 -5.89 -1.13 8.04
CA MET A 1 -5.39 0.07 7.34
C MET A 1 -6.37 1.18 7.65
N PHE A 2 -5.97 2.12 8.51
CA PHE A 2 -6.84 3.21 8.94
C PHE A 2 -6.81 4.30 7.87
N PHE A 3 -7.82 4.39 7.03
CA PHE A 3 -8.21 5.65 6.42
C PHE A 3 -9.13 6.35 7.42
N GLY A 4 -8.53 6.98 8.43
CA GLY A 4 -9.32 7.72 9.41
C GLY A 4 -9.83 9.01 8.81
N SER A 5 -10.97 9.49 9.28
CA SER A 5 -11.64 10.79 9.25
C SER A 5 -11.07 11.92 8.34
N ALA A 6 -11.73 13.06 8.30
CA ALA A 6 -11.29 14.31 7.62
C ALA A 6 -9.82 14.72 7.90
N LYS A 7 -9.21 14.28 8.99
CA LYS A 7 -7.79 14.47 9.30
C LYS A 7 -6.85 13.82 8.29
N SER A 8 -7.20 12.65 7.72
CA SER A 8 -6.31 11.96 6.78
C SER A 8 -6.10 12.72 5.47
N LYS A 9 -7.13 13.40 4.96
CA LYS A 9 -7.01 14.27 3.78
C LYS A 9 -6.12 15.49 4.08
N LYS A 10 -6.30 16.12 5.24
CA LYS A 10 -5.50 17.27 5.66
C LYS A 10 -4.00 16.93 5.76
N ASN A 11 -3.69 15.71 6.18
CA ASN A 11 -2.32 15.20 6.30
C ASN A 11 -1.87 14.41 5.05
N ASN A 12 -2.50 14.66 3.91
CA ASN A 12 -2.15 14.00 2.65
C ASN A 12 -2.19 12.45 2.74
N PHE A 13 -3.15 11.90 3.51
CA PHE A 13 -3.29 10.47 3.81
C PHE A 13 -2.07 9.83 4.51
N HIS A 14 -1.31 10.65 5.23
CA HIS A 14 -0.13 10.23 5.97
C HIS A 14 -0.32 10.56 7.46
N PRO A 15 -0.98 9.68 8.24
CA PRO A 15 -1.20 9.90 9.67
C PRO A 15 0.12 10.03 10.42
N SER A 16 0.15 10.81 11.49
CA SER A 16 1.31 10.88 12.37
C SER A 16 1.58 9.53 13.05
N ASN A 17 2.81 9.29 13.46
CA ASN A 17 3.18 8.05 14.15
C ASN A 17 2.33 7.80 15.40
N ALA A 18 2.04 8.86 16.17
CA ALA A 18 1.22 8.77 17.40
C ALA A 18 -0.23 8.34 17.13
N GLU A 19 -0.81 8.68 15.96
CA GLU A 19 -2.19 8.30 15.63
C GLU A 19 -2.37 6.79 15.51
N TYR A 20 -1.31 6.02 15.18
CA TYR A 20 -1.36 4.57 15.11
C TYR A 20 -1.43 3.89 16.49
N PHE A 21 -1.04 4.58 17.54
CA PHE A 21 -0.98 4.04 18.90
C PHE A 21 -1.89 4.83 19.88
N ASN A 22 -2.93 5.49 19.35
CA ASN A 22 -3.88 6.24 20.15
C ASN A 22 -4.71 5.30 21.05
N ARG A 23 -4.71 5.60 22.36
CA ARG A 23 -5.38 4.81 23.40
C ARG A 23 -6.66 5.46 23.94
N GLU A 24 -7.16 6.55 23.33
CA GLU A 24 -8.29 7.32 23.86
C GLU A 24 -9.53 6.47 24.19
N ASN A 25 -9.74 5.37 23.45
CA ASN A 25 -10.90 4.49 23.63
C ASN A 25 -10.52 3.08 24.10
N LEU A 26 -9.30 2.89 24.61
CA LEU A 26 -8.79 1.58 25.01
C LEU A 26 -8.46 1.54 26.49
N ASN A 27 -8.59 0.36 27.12
CA ASN A 27 -8.04 0.13 28.44
C ASN A 27 -6.50 0.31 28.38
N HIS A 28 -5.94 1.05 29.35
CA HIS A 28 -4.50 1.35 29.40
C HIS A 28 -3.57 0.12 29.34
N ASN A 29 -4.07 -1.04 29.77
CA ASN A 29 -3.30 -2.29 29.75
C ASN A 29 -3.51 -3.12 28.46
N SER A 30 -4.33 -2.65 27.53
CA SER A 30 -4.56 -3.38 26.27
C SER A 30 -3.35 -3.30 25.37
N LEU A 31 -2.98 -4.43 24.75
CA LEU A 31 -2.01 -4.46 23.67
C LEU A 31 -2.62 -3.78 22.42
N ILE A 32 -1.90 -2.83 21.84
CA ILE A 32 -2.21 -2.28 20.54
C ILE A 32 -1.28 -2.95 19.53
N LEU A 33 -1.86 -3.57 18.51
CA LEU A 33 -1.12 -4.00 17.32
C LEU A 33 -1.54 -3.15 16.14
N SER A 34 -0.67 -2.24 15.72
CA SER A 34 -0.86 -1.44 14.52
C SER A 34 -0.41 -2.21 13.28
N VAL A 35 -1.22 -2.21 12.22
CA VAL A 35 -0.87 -2.83 10.95
C VAL A 35 -0.69 -1.73 9.91
N ILE A 36 0.51 -1.61 9.37
CA ILE A 36 0.91 -0.52 8.49
C ILE A 36 1.64 -1.09 7.28
N SER A 37 1.21 -0.71 6.09
CA SER A 37 1.97 -0.96 4.85
C SER A 37 2.99 0.17 4.64
N ASN A 38 4.26 -0.15 4.40
CA ASN A 38 5.33 0.82 4.15
C ASN A 38 6.29 0.35 3.05
N PRO A 39 6.25 0.90 1.85
CA PRO A 39 5.34 1.94 1.31
C PRO A 39 3.87 1.57 1.36
N GLN A 40 3.02 2.57 1.56
CA GLN A 40 1.60 2.38 1.78
C GLN A 40 0.84 2.06 0.49
N ASN A 41 -0.01 1.07 0.55
CA ASN A 41 -1.07 0.82 -0.43
C ASN A 41 -2.41 1.33 0.15
N PRO A 42 -3.12 2.25 -0.51
CA PRO A 42 -3.05 2.63 -1.92
C PRO A 42 -2.29 3.93 -2.24
N SER A 43 -1.86 4.71 -1.25
CA SER A 43 -1.39 6.09 -1.46
C SER A 43 0.06 6.21 -1.94
N GLY A 44 0.90 5.17 -1.73
CA GLY A 44 2.33 5.25 -1.98
C GLY A 44 3.10 6.11 -0.97
N GLN A 45 2.44 6.61 0.08
CA GLN A 45 3.14 7.32 1.17
C GLN A 45 4.14 6.38 1.85
N THR A 46 5.32 6.90 2.15
CA THR A 46 6.41 6.07 2.67
C THR A 46 7.08 6.77 3.85
N ARG A 47 7.15 6.07 4.96
CA ARG A 47 7.99 6.47 6.09
C ARG A 47 9.42 6.02 5.86
N SER A 48 10.35 6.91 6.07
CA SER A 48 11.78 6.66 5.91
C SER A 48 12.59 7.50 6.89
N GLY A 49 13.87 7.16 7.07
CA GLY A 49 14.79 7.93 7.93
C GLY A 49 14.26 8.09 9.34
N GLU A 50 14.25 9.34 9.86
CA GLU A 50 13.87 9.62 11.23
C GLU A 50 12.40 9.32 11.53
N GLU A 51 11.50 9.57 10.58
CA GLU A 51 10.07 9.26 10.77
C GLU A 51 9.83 7.76 10.99
N LEU A 52 10.51 6.90 10.24
CA LEU A 52 10.43 5.45 10.42
C LEU A 52 11.09 5.01 11.73
N ARG A 53 12.21 5.62 12.09
CA ARG A 53 12.89 5.40 13.38
C ARG A 53 11.96 5.71 14.57
N GLU A 54 11.27 6.86 14.54
CA GLU A 54 10.33 7.23 15.58
C GLU A 54 9.16 6.26 15.66
N LEU A 55 8.62 5.81 14.52
CA LEU A 55 7.54 4.82 14.48
C LEU A 55 7.96 3.51 15.17
N ILE A 56 9.15 3.00 14.86
CA ILE A 56 9.70 1.79 15.47
C ILE A 56 9.91 2.00 16.98
N LYS A 57 10.45 3.14 17.38
CA LYS A 57 10.65 3.47 18.81
C LYS A 57 9.33 3.46 19.60
N ILE A 58 8.25 4.01 19.04
CA ILE A 58 6.94 3.98 19.68
C ILE A 58 6.41 2.53 19.73
N ALA A 59 6.66 1.74 18.70
CA ALA A 59 6.23 0.34 18.68
C ALA A 59 7.00 -0.55 19.68
N GLU A 60 8.20 -0.16 20.09
CA GLU A 60 8.99 -0.83 21.14
C GLU A 60 8.49 -0.52 22.58
N GLU A 61 7.61 0.47 22.77
CA GLU A 61 7.07 0.80 24.07
C GLU A 61 6.19 -0.34 24.64
N PRO A 62 6.09 -0.49 25.96
CA PRO A 62 5.25 -1.51 26.57
C PRO A 62 3.80 -1.46 26.10
N ASN A 63 3.23 -2.62 25.80
CA ASN A 63 1.86 -2.79 25.27
C ASN A 63 1.63 -2.19 23.86
N ASN A 64 2.67 -1.79 23.15
CA ASN A 64 2.62 -1.49 21.74
C ASN A 64 3.20 -2.66 20.92
N GLY A 65 2.77 -2.73 19.68
CA GLY A 65 3.30 -3.64 18.67
C GLY A 65 2.95 -3.13 17.28
N ILE A 66 3.71 -3.55 16.29
CA ILE A 66 3.50 -3.18 14.89
C ILE A 66 3.73 -4.37 13.96
N LEU A 67 2.81 -4.55 13.01
CA LEU A 67 3.08 -5.32 11.81
C LEU A 67 3.33 -4.33 10.66
N LEU A 68 4.56 -4.27 10.20
CA LEU A 68 4.97 -3.45 9.08
C LEU A 68 5.01 -4.32 7.82
N ASP A 69 4.05 -4.09 6.92
CA ASP A 69 4.00 -4.77 5.63
C ASP A 69 4.91 -4.05 4.64
N GLU A 70 6.06 -4.66 4.37
CA GLU A 70 7.11 -4.13 3.51
C GLU A 70 7.11 -4.75 2.10
N ALA A 71 5.96 -5.29 1.65
CA ALA A 71 5.86 -5.89 0.32
C ALA A 71 6.26 -4.94 -0.83
N TYR A 72 6.26 -3.63 -0.60
CA TYR A 72 6.64 -2.58 -1.56
C TYR A 72 7.96 -1.89 -1.24
N GLU A 73 8.80 -2.42 -0.35
CA GLU A 73 10.06 -1.79 0.09
C GLU A 73 10.97 -1.34 -1.05
N MET A 74 11.06 -2.14 -2.12
CA MET A 74 11.90 -1.86 -3.28
C MET A 74 11.38 -0.73 -4.18
N PHE A 75 10.15 -0.25 -3.96
CA PHE A 75 9.52 0.79 -4.79
C PHE A 75 9.67 2.20 -4.23
N HIS A 76 10.55 2.37 -3.26
CA HIS A 76 11.00 3.66 -2.74
C HIS A 76 12.50 3.81 -2.98
N SER A 77 12.97 5.04 -3.16
CA SER A 77 14.37 5.34 -3.40
C SER A 77 14.97 6.19 -2.26
N PRO A 78 15.95 5.62 -1.52
CA PRO A 78 16.39 4.23 -1.47
C PRO A 78 15.34 3.28 -0.88
N SER A 79 15.47 1.97 -1.08
CA SER A 79 14.63 0.96 -0.40
C SER A 79 14.64 1.18 1.12
N VAL A 80 13.49 0.99 1.77
CA VAL A 80 13.30 1.23 3.20
C VAL A 80 12.86 -0.03 3.92
N SER A 81 13.39 -0.27 5.11
CA SER A 81 12.91 -1.32 6.00
C SER A 81 13.00 -0.89 7.46
N GLY A 82 11.97 -1.20 8.23
CA GLY A 82 11.93 -0.94 9.68
C GLY A 82 13.00 -1.68 10.46
N ILE A 83 13.51 -2.81 9.93
CA ILE A 83 14.55 -3.60 10.60
C ILE A 83 15.82 -2.77 10.90
N GLU A 84 16.11 -1.75 10.10
CA GLU A 84 17.28 -0.88 10.28
C GLU A 84 17.23 -0.10 11.60
N PHE A 85 16.04 0.05 12.21
CA PHE A 85 15.82 0.84 13.41
C PHE A 85 15.45 0.01 14.64
N VAL A 86 15.20 -1.30 14.48
CA VAL A 86 14.89 -2.21 15.58
C VAL A 86 16.16 -2.47 16.38
N LYS A 87 16.11 -2.22 17.70
CA LYS A 87 17.26 -2.42 18.59
C LYS A 87 17.43 -3.88 18.99
N ASP A 88 16.33 -4.50 19.40
CA ASP A 88 16.27 -5.89 19.81
C ASP A 88 14.92 -6.49 19.42
N ILE A 89 14.94 -7.31 18.37
CA ILE A 89 13.74 -7.95 17.84
C ILE A 89 13.15 -8.95 18.84
N ASP A 90 13.97 -9.61 19.65
CA ASP A 90 13.50 -10.65 20.55
C ASP A 90 12.78 -10.10 21.79
N SER A 91 12.99 -8.84 22.15
CA SER A 91 12.31 -8.15 23.23
C SER A 91 11.11 -7.29 22.78
N SER A 92 10.77 -7.31 21.48
CA SER A 92 9.75 -6.44 20.89
C SER A 92 8.52 -7.18 20.35
N ASN A 93 7.42 -6.45 20.17
CA ASN A 93 6.24 -6.89 19.43
C ASN A 93 6.25 -6.33 17.98
N ILE A 94 7.41 -6.36 17.35
CA ILE A 94 7.60 -5.88 15.99
C ILE A 94 7.57 -7.07 15.03
N PHE A 95 6.77 -6.95 13.99
CA PHE A 95 6.62 -7.92 12.90
C PHE A 95 6.89 -7.21 11.58
N LEU A 96 7.88 -7.67 10.83
CA LEU A 96 8.22 -7.12 9.52
C LEU A 96 7.92 -8.19 8.48
N SER A 97 6.97 -7.91 7.58
CA SER A 97 6.61 -8.86 6.52
C SER A 97 7.16 -8.44 5.18
N GLY A 98 7.69 -9.39 4.43
CA GLY A 98 8.14 -9.19 3.06
C GLY A 98 7.67 -10.32 2.16
N ALA A 99 7.77 -10.11 0.84
CA ALA A 99 7.33 -11.12 -0.11
C ALA A 99 8.07 -11.04 -1.46
N CYS A 100 8.20 -12.18 -2.12
CA CYS A 100 8.69 -12.24 -3.49
C CYS A 100 7.71 -11.64 -4.52
N THR A 101 6.49 -11.36 -4.10
CA THR A 101 5.35 -11.01 -4.95
C THR A 101 5.58 -9.76 -5.79
N LYS A 102 6.11 -8.69 -5.19
CA LYS A 102 6.18 -7.37 -5.81
C LYS A 102 7.61 -7.04 -6.26
N GLY A 103 8.51 -6.80 -5.33
CA GLY A 103 9.90 -6.41 -5.64
C GLY A 103 10.67 -7.46 -6.44
N LEU A 104 10.39 -8.74 -6.26
CA LEU A 104 11.00 -9.82 -7.03
C LEU A 104 10.12 -10.33 -8.17
N GLN A 105 9.02 -9.64 -8.49
CA GLN A 105 8.11 -9.89 -9.62
C GLN A 105 7.64 -11.35 -9.74
N SER A 106 7.44 -12.02 -8.60
CA SER A 106 7.12 -13.45 -8.56
C SER A 106 5.84 -13.73 -7.77
N PRO A 107 4.68 -13.16 -8.19
CA PRO A 107 3.43 -13.32 -7.45
C PRO A 107 2.91 -14.76 -7.42
N GLY A 108 3.20 -15.55 -8.46
CA GLY A 108 2.69 -16.91 -8.62
C GLY A 108 3.35 -17.94 -7.68
N ILE A 109 4.55 -17.68 -7.16
CA ILE A 109 5.24 -18.63 -6.28
C ILE A 109 4.67 -18.67 -4.86
N ARG A 110 3.86 -17.69 -4.47
CA ARG A 110 3.18 -17.61 -3.16
C ARG A 110 4.12 -17.71 -1.97
N ILE A 111 5.23 -16.95 -1.98
CA ILE A 111 6.23 -16.89 -0.91
C ILE A 111 6.31 -15.49 -0.30
N GLY A 112 6.27 -15.46 1.01
CA GLY A 112 6.59 -14.32 1.86
C GLY A 112 7.30 -14.80 3.12
N TRP A 113 7.72 -13.86 3.93
CA TRP A 113 8.39 -14.10 5.20
C TRP A 113 7.96 -13.09 6.25
N ILE A 114 8.16 -13.44 7.51
CA ILE A 114 8.04 -12.54 8.64
C ILE A 114 9.35 -12.59 9.44
N ILE A 115 9.81 -11.41 9.85
CA ILE A 115 10.87 -11.23 10.83
C ILE A 115 10.19 -10.75 12.11
N ALA A 116 10.38 -11.47 13.22
CA ALA A 116 9.82 -11.13 14.52
C ALA A 116 10.64 -11.82 15.63
N SER A 117 10.29 -11.61 16.90
CA SER A 117 10.92 -12.29 18.02
C SER A 117 10.83 -13.82 17.90
N LYS A 118 11.82 -14.53 18.42
CA LYS A 118 11.88 -15.99 18.39
C LYS A 118 10.60 -16.63 18.95
N SER A 119 10.08 -16.11 20.05
CA SER A 119 8.84 -16.61 20.67
C SER A 119 7.62 -16.43 19.74
N ASN A 120 7.51 -15.28 19.08
CA ASN A 120 6.43 -15.02 18.13
C ASN A 120 6.54 -15.91 16.88
N ILE A 121 7.75 -16.12 16.36
CA ILE A 121 7.98 -17.03 15.22
C ILE A 121 7.61 -18.46 15.57
N GLU A 122 7.91 -18.93 16.77
CA GLU A 122 7.53 -20.27 17.24
C GLU A 122 5.99 -20.46 17.25
N ILE A 123 5.26 -19.47 17.79
CA ILE A 123 3.78 -19.48 17.80
C ILE A 123 3.24 -19.48 16.36
N MET A 124 3.75 -18.60 15.50
CA MET A 124 3.31 -18.51 14.10
C MET A 124 3.62 -19.77 13.31
N SER A 125 4.77 -20.38 13.54
CA SER A 125 5.17 -21.65 12.90
C SER A 125 4.24 -22.78 13.26
N ASN A 126 3.90 -22.90 14.55
CA ASN A 126 2.94 -23.90 15.04
C ASN A 126 1.56 -23.70 14.44
N TYR A 127 1.08 -22.47 14.40
CA TYR A 127 -0.20 -22.12 13.77
C TYR A 127 -0.20 -22.41 12.26
N SER A 128 0.87 -22.03 11.55
CA SER A 128 1.01 -22.29 10.13
C SER A 128 1.01 -23.80 9.82
N SER A 129 1.74 -24.57 10.62
CA SER A 129 1.79 -26.03 10.48
C SER A 129 0.40 -26.67 10.64
N PHE A 130 -0.37 -26.22 11.64
CA PHE A 130 -1.71 -26.73 11.90
C PHE A 130 -2.74 -26.25 10.88
N GLY A 131 -2.74 -24.93 10.57
CA GLY A 131 -3.79 -24.31 9.77
C GLY A 131 -3.58 -24.38 8.26
N MET A 132 -2.32 -24.40 7.80
CA MET A 132 -1.97 -24.29 6.38
C MET A 132 -1.11 -25.44 5.85
N GLY A 133 -0.60 -26.31 6.71
CA GLY A 133 0.23 -27.46 6.33
C GLY A 133 1.62 -27.11 5.81
N GLY A 134 2.06 -25.86 5.93
CA GLY A 134 3.37 -25.40 5.50
C GLY A 134 3.40 -24.81 4.08
N VAL A 135 4.56 -24.33 3.68
CA VAL A 135 4.79 -23.67 2.40
C VAL A 135 5.46 -24.62 1.42
N SER A 136 5.09 -24.55 0.15
CA SER A 136 5.65 -25.40 -0.91
C SER A 136 7.19 -25.36 -0.93
N HIS A 137 7.82 -26.52 -0.82
CA HIS A 137 9.27 -26.67 -0.87
C HIS A 137 9.86 -26.19 -2.21
N LEU A 138 9.19 -26.45 -3.32
CA LEU A 138 9.61 -25.97 -4.65
C LEU A 138 9.64 -24.43 -4.70
N SER A 139 8.59 -23.80 -4.16
CA SER A 139 8.52 -22.33 -4.09
C SER A 139 9.59 -21.75 -3.18
N GLN A 140 9.92 -22.41 -2.05
CA GLN A 140 11.02 -21.97 -1.17
C GLN A 140 12.37 -22.06 -1.88
N ASN A 141 12.66 -23.16 -2.57
CA ASN A 141 13.91 -23.32 -3.34
C ASN A 141 14.02 -22.26 -4.45
N TYR A 142 12.93 -21.92 -5.10
CA TYR A 142 12.91 -20.85 -6.08
C TYR A 142 13.17 -19.48 -5.42
N ALA A 143 12.52 -19.20 -4.28
CA ALA A 143 12.70 -17.96 -3.54
C ALA A 143 14.14 -17.75 -3.08
N ILE A 144 14.85 -18.80 -2.63
CA ILE A 144 16.25 -18.73 -2.26
C ILE A 144 17.10 -18.17 -3.42
N LYS A 145 16.81 -18.60 -4.64
CA LYS A 145 17.50 -18.09 -5.85
C LYS A 145 17.15 -16.64 -6.19
N LEU A 146 15.92 -16.23 -5.91
CA LEU A 146 15.51 -14.84 -6.09
C LEU A 146 16.17 -13.91 -5.05
N LEU A 147 16.40 -14.41 -3.84
CA LEU A 147 16.95 -13.66 -2.71
C LEU A 147 18.49 -13.62 -2.69
N GLU A 148 19.16 -14.13 -3.71
CA GLU A 148 20.62 -13.98 -3.83
C GLU A 148 21.00 -12.48 -3.78
N PRO A 149 21.96 -12.05 -2.92
CA PRO A 149 22.24 -10.63 -2.67
C PRO A 149 22.48 -9.78 -3.92
N ASN A 150 23.25 -10.31 -4.89
CA ASN A 150 23.52 -9.61 -6.15
C ASN A 150 22.26 -9.44 -7.01
N ARG A 151 21.35 -10.41 -6.98
CA ARG A 151 20.08 -10.34 -7.68
C ARG A 151 19.17 -9.30 -7.06
N VAL A 152 19.03 -9.32 -5.73
CA VAL A 152 18.26 -8.32 -4.97
C VAL A 152 18.77 -6.91 -5.24
N LYS A 153 20.09 -6.70 -5.19
CA LYS A 153 20.71 -5.40 -5.50
C LYS A 153 20.36 -4.91 -6.90
N LYS A 154 20.45 -5.78 -7.92
CA LYS A 154 20.07 -5.44 -9.30
C LYS A 154 18.58 -5.15 -9.42
N ALA A 155 17.72 -5.96 -8.78
CA ALA A 155 16.29 -5.76 -8.79
C ALA A 155 15.91 -4.41 -8.17
N ARG A 156 16.44 -4.06 -7.00
CA ARG A 156 16.22 -2.76 -6.35
C ARG A 156 16.52 -1.61 -7.29
N SER A 157 17.72 -1.58 -7.87
CA SER A 157 18.13 -0.50 -8.78
C SER A 157 17.23 -0.39 -10.01
N ALA A 158 16.84 -1.52 -10.61
CA ALA A 158 15.99 -1.53 -11.79
C ALA A 158 14.57 -1.07 -11.48
N ILE A 159 13.99 -1.57 -10.38
CA ILE A 159 12.65 -1.25 -9.92
C ILE A 159 12.54 0.23 -9.57
N GLU A 160 13.47 0.72 -8.76
CA GLU A 160 13.55 2.11 -8.36
C GLU A 160 13.54 3.05 -9.56
N LYS A 161 14.44 2.83 -10.53
CA LYS A 161 14.53 3.66 -11.73
C LYS A 161 13.26 3.61 -12.58
N HIS A 162 12.75 2.39 -12.83
CA HIS A 162 11.60 2.19 -13.70
C HIS A 162 10.32 2.79 -13.10
N TYR A 163 10.02 2.46 -11.83
CA TYR A 163 8.74 2.88 -11.23
C TYR A 163 8.72 4.36 -10.82
N ASN A 164 9.85 4.97 -10.49
CA ASN A 164 9.91 6.42 -10.28
C ASN A 164 9.61 7.17 -11.58
N TRP A 165 10.18 6.73 -12.69
CA TRP A 165 9.91 7.31 -14.00
C TRP A 165 8.43 7.12 -14.42
N GLN A 166 7.84 5.93 -14.23
CA GLN A 166 6.43 5.68 -14.50
C GLN A 166 5.53 6.56 -13.61
N ARG A 167 5.81 6.64 -12.32
CA ARG A 167 5.05 7.46 -11.38
C ARG A 167 5.03 8.92 -11.81
N GLU A 168 6.17 9.46 -12.19
CA GLU A 168 6.29 10.86 -12.59
C GLU A 168 5.44 11.18 -13.83
N ARG A 169 5.50 10.34 -14.86
CA ARG A 169 4.80 10.62 -16.12
C ARG A 169 3.28 10.48 -15.99
N TYR A 170 2.77 9.44 -15.33
CA TYR A 170 1.34 9.30 -15.06
C TYR A 170 0.84 10.41 -14.13
N GLY A 171 1.58 10.74 -13.08
CA GLY A 171 1.23 11.84 -12.18
C GLY A 171 1.10 13.19 -12.90
N LYS A 172 2.04 13.51 -13.80
CA LYS A 172 1.94 14.72 -14.65
C LYS A 172 0.71 14.69 -15.56
N ALA A 173 0.36 13.55 -16.12
CA ALA A 173 -0.84 13.41 -16.95
C ALA A 173 -2.12 13.67 -16.15
N PHE A 174 -2.25 13.08 -14.96
CA PHE A 174 -3.42 13.28 -14.08
C PHE A 174 -3.55 14.71 -13.58
N MET A 175 -2.45 15.36 -13.21
CA MET A 175 -2.47 16.78 -12.84
C MET A 175 -2.95 17.67 -14.00
N LYS A 176 -2.55 17.38 -15.23
CA LYS A 176 -3.03 18.12 -16.41
C LYS A 176 -4.53 17.92 -16.68
N MET A 177 -5.11 16.82 -16.24
CA MET A 177 -6.56 16.55 -16.31
C MET A 177 -7.35 17.23 -15.17
N GLY A 178 -6.67 17.91 -14.24
CA GLY A 178 -7.31 18.56 -13.10
C GLY A 178 -7.69 17.63 -11.95
N LEU A 179 -7.12 16.41 -11.91
CA LEU A 179 -7.33 15.50 -10.79
C LEU A 179 -6.52 15.92 -9.57
N GLY A 180 -7.07 15.74 -8.37
CA GLY A 180 -6.30 15.82 -7.13
C GLY A 180 -5.34 14.65 -7.02
N VAL A 181 -4.04 14.92 -6.83
CA VAL A 181 -2.99 13.89 -6.75
C VAL A 181 -2.41 13.86 -5.35
N TYR A 182 -2.66 12.77 -4.62
CA TYR A 182 -2.19 12.54 -3.24
C TYR A 182 -1.14 11.43 -3.16
N THR A 183 -0.47 11.18 -4.25
CA THR A 183 0.50 10.11 -4.39
C THR A 183 1.77 10.39 -3.62
N GLY A 184 2.22 9.40 -2.84
CA GLY A 184 3.55 9.41 -2.21
C GLY A 184 4.66 9.02 -3.18
N ASN A 185 5.84 8.76 -2.63
CA ASN A 185 7.06 8.44 -3.37
C ASN A 185 7.40 6.94 -3.41
N GLY A 186 6.51 6.08 -2.92
CA GLY A 186 6.67 4.62 -2.94
C GLY A 186 5.56 3.89 -3.69
N GLY A 187 5.72 2.56 -3.84
CA GLY A 187 4.75 1.73 -4.53
C GLY A 187 4.66 2.01 -6.03
N PHE A 188 3.66 1.44 -6.68
CA PHE A 188 3.34 1.64 -8.09
C PHE A 188 1.88 2.07 -8.30
N TYR A 189 1.41 2.97 -7.43
CA TYR A 189 0.05 3.48 -7.41
C TYR A 189 0.02 5.00 -7.45
N HIS A 190 -1.06 5.53 -8.03
CA HIS A 190 -1.52 6.88 -7.78
C HIS A 190 -2.80 6.83 -6.95
N TRP A 191 -2.88 7.67 -5.92
CA TRP A 191 -4.08 7.93 -5.16
C TRP A 191 -4.64 9.27 -5.61
N LEU A 192 -5.80 9.23 -6.26
CA LEU A 192 -6.33 10.34 -7.02
C LEU A 192 -7.73 10.72 -6.52
N GLU A 193 -8.07 11.99 -6.63
CA GLU A 193 -9.38 12.54 -6.28
C GLU A 193 -10.06 13.14 -7.51
N LEU A 194 -11.29 12.75 -7.72
CA LEU A 194 -12.18 13.35 -8.72
C LEU A 194 -12.74 14.69 -8.22
N PRO A 195 -13.12 15.62 -9.13
CA PRO A 195 -13.88 16.81 -8.80
C PRO A 195 -15.20 16.49 -8.08
N ASP A 196 -15.75 17.50 -7.40
CA ASP A 196 -17.05 17.39 -6.77
C ASP A 196 -18.14 17.00 -7.79
N GLY A 197 -19.08 16.17 -7.38
CA GLY A 197 -20.16 15.69 -8.24
C GLY A 197 -19.84 14.40 -9.01
N LEU A 198 -18.60 13.91 -8.99
CA LEU A 198 -18.20 12.65 -9.59
C LEU A 198 -17.87 11.61 -8.53
N THR A 199 -18.07 10.32 -8.85
CA THR A 199 -17.69 9.20 -7.97
C THR A 199 -16.75 8.22 -8.68
N SER A 200 -15.88 7.60 -7.90
CA SER A 200 -14.95 6.61 -8.43
C SER A 200 -15.64 5.33 -8.91
N ILE A 201 -16.77 4.98 -8.32
CA ILE A 201 -17.59 3.83 -8.72
C ILE A 201 -18.12 4.05 -10.14
N GLU A 202 -18.79 5.18 -10.41
CA GLU A 202 -19.31 5.48 -11.74
C GLU A 202 -18.20 5.60 -12.79
N LEU A 203 -17.04 6.17 -12.42
CA LEU A 203 -15.88 6.21 -13.32
C LEU A 203 -15.38 4.80 -13.65
N ASN A 204 -15.27 3.93 -12.64
CA ASN A 204 -14.81 2.55 -12.85
C ASN A 204 -15.76 1.75 -13.75
N GLU A 205 -17.07 1.91 -13.60
CA GLU A 205 -18.07 1.27 -14.47
C GLU A 205 -17.93 1.69 -15.94
N ARG A 206 -17.60 2.96 -16.20
CA ARG A 206 -17.35 3.49 -17.53
C ARG A 206 -16.06 2.98 -18.13
N LEU A 207 -15.00 2.97 -17.33
CA LEU A 207 -13.70 2.41 -17.73
C LEU A 207 -13.82 0.91 -18.03
N PHE A 208 -14.60 0.18 -17.23
CA PHE A 208 -14.77 -1.27 -17.41
C PHE A 208 -15.42 -1.60 -18.77
N LYS A 209 -16.36 -0.78 -19.25
CA LYS A 209 -16.94 -0.91 -20.61
C LYS A 209 -15.93 -0.69 -21.73
N ARG A 210 -14.78 -0.09 -21.43
CA ARG A 210 -13.68 0.18 -22.36
C ARG A 210 -12.50 -0.77 -22.15
N GLY A 211 -12.65 -1.82 -21.31
CA GLY A 211 -11.63 -2.79 -21.02
C GLY A 211 -10.56 -2.34 -20.03
N ALA A 212 -10.82 -1.26 -19.28
CA ALA A 212 -9.93 -0.75 -18.23
C ALA A 212 -10.61 -0.77 -16.86
N ALA A 213 -9.82 -0.73 -15.78
CA ALA A 213 -10.35 -0.68 -14.42
C ALA A 213 -9.42 0.10 -13.48
N ILE A 214 -10.04 0.72 -12.47
CA ILE A 214 -9.36 1.32 -11.33
C ILE A 214 -9.85 0.65 -10.05
N LEU A 215 -9.14 0.81 -8.93
CA LEU A 215 -9.67 0.39 -7.63
C LEU A 215 -10.35 1.59 -6.97
N THR A 216 -11.64 1.47 -6.70
CA THR A 216 -12.41 2.52 -6.05
C THR A 216 -12.00 2.67 -4.59
N ALA A 217 -12.14 3.86 -4.02
CA ALA A 217 -11.84 4.06 -2.61
C ALA A 217 -12.80 3.32 -1.69
N PHE A 218 -14.02 3.03 -2.15
CA PHE A 218 -14.97 2.18 -1.43
C PHE A 218 -14.35 0.83 -1.07
N ASP A 219 -13.55 0.23 -1.96
CA ASP A 219 -12.86 -1.04 -1.71
C ASP A 219 -11.64 -0.90 -0.79
N CYS A 220 -11.17 0.32 -0.58
CA CYS A 220 -10.07 0.66 0.32
C CYS A 220 -10.57 1.18 1.68
N ASP A 221 -11.86 1.43 1.83
CA ASP A 221 -12.44 1.97 3.05
C ASP A 221 -12.68 0.88 4.08
N MET A 222 -11.82 0.83 5.08
CA MET A 222 -11.91 -0.15 6.17
C MET A 222 -12.99 0.16 7.20
N SER A 223 -13.59 1.36 7.16
CA SER A 223 -14.70 1.75 8.04
C SER A 223 -16.07 1.36 7.48
N ARG A 224 -16.12 0.86 6.25
CA ARG A 224 -17.38 0.38 5.65
C ARG A 224 -17.99 -0.77 6.47
N PRO A 225 -19.32 -0.75 6.70
CA PRO A 225 -19.98 -1.85 7.39
C PRO A 225 -19.79 -3.18 6.66
N HIS A 226 -19.58 -4.28 7.40
CA HIS A 226 -19.50 -5.63 6.82
C HIS A 226 -20.82 -6.09 6.20
N ASN A 227 -21.95 -5.58 6.73
CA ASN A 227 -23.25 -5.79 6.11
C ASN A 227 -23.33 -4.90 4.86
N LYS A 228 -23.81 -5.46 3.76
CA LYS A 228 -24.05 -4.73 2.51
C LYS A 228 -25.15 -3.66 2.71
N ASP A 229 -24.86 -2.66 3.52
CA ASP A 229 -25.74 -1.51 3.69
C ASP A 229 -25.59 -0.64 2.45
N SER A 230 -26.61 -0.70 1.59
CA SER A 230 -26.66 0.07 0.35
C SER A 230 -26.77 1.59 0.60
N SER A 231 -27.03 1.99 1.85
CA SER A 231 -27.10 3.41 2.25
C SER A 231 -25.74 3.99 2.63
N TYR A 232 -24.72 3.13 2.88
CA TYR A 232 -23.40 3.59 3.26
C TYR A 232 -22.71 4.37 2.13
N LYS A 233 -22.34 5.60 2.44
CA LYS A 233 -21.51 6.45 1.57
C LYS A 233 -20.14 6.59 2.18
N SER A 234 -19.13 6.12 1.47
CA SER A 234 -17.76 6.32 1.90
C SER A 234 -17.39 7.82 1.85
N PRO A 235 -16.72 8.36 2.87
CA PRO A 235 -16.19 9.73 2.80
C PRO A 235 -15.14 9.91 1.70
N TYR A 236 -14.75 8.82 1.06
CA TYR A 236 -13.76 8.77 -0.01
C TYR A 236 -14.35 8.42 -1.38
N ASP A 237 -15.65 8.53 -1.60
CA ASP A 237 -16.35 8.15 -2.85
C ASP A 237 -15.72 8.73 -4.12
N ARG A 238 -15.06 9.88 -4.00
CA ARG A 238 -14.37 10.55 -5.12
C ARG A 238 -12.95 10.07 -5.34
N PHE A 239 -12.41 9.27 -4.40
CA PHE A 239 -11.03 8.80 -4.50
C PHE A 239 -10.93 7.44 -5.19
N PHE A 240 -9.80 7.21 -5.83
CA PHE A 240 -9.47 5.92 -6.44
C PHE A 240 -7.97 5.69 -6.51
N ARG A 241 -7.61 4.43 -6.60
CA ARG A 241 -6.25 4.00 -6.87
C ARG A 241 -6.09 3.66 -8.35
N PHE A 242 -5.18 4.35 -9.01
CA PHE A 242 -4.69 3.97 -10.32
C PHE A 242 -3.40 3.16 -10.17
N SER A 243 -3.36 1.94 -10.70
CA SER A 243 -2.17 1.08 -10.65
C SER A 243 -1.43 1.13 -12.00
N PHE A 244 -0.22 1.66 -11.98
CA PHE A 244 0.66 1.64 -13.16
C PHE A 244 1.67 0.48 -13.13
N GLY A 245 1.59 -0.38 -12.11
CA GLY A 245 2.47 -1.53 -11.93
C GLY A 245 2.49 -2.52 -13.10
N PRO A 246 1.34 -2.92 -13.64
CA PRO A 246 1.29 -3.86 -14.76
C PRO A 246 1.37 -3.20 -16.14
N LEU A 247 1.36 -1.86 -16.21
CA LEU A 247 1.31 -1.14 -17.49
C LEU A 247 2.69 -1.07 -18.15
N LEU A 248 2.71 -1.27 -19.45
CA LEU A 248 3.94 -1.22 -20.22
C LEU A 248 4.34 0.24 -20.54
N PRO A 249 5.63 0.54 -20.59
CA PRO A 249 6.10 1.88 -21.00
C PRO A 249 5.55 2.35 -22.34
N GLU A 250 5.39 1.43 -23.27
CA GLU A 250 4.97 1.67 -24.64
C GLU A 250 3.49 2.02 -24.76
N THR A 251 2.65 1.58 -23.80
CA THR A 251 1.20 1.83 -23.82
C THR A 251 0.80 3.15 -23.15
N PHE A 252 1.76 3.90 -22.60
CA PHE A 252 1.48 5.09 -21.79
C PHE A 252 0.52 6.08 -22.47
N GLU A 253 0.76 6.45 -23.70
CA GLU A 253 -0.09 7.43 -24.42
C GLU A 253 -1.50 6.88 -24.60
N SER A 254 -1.63 5.63 -25.04
CA SER A 254 -2.94 4.98 -25.19
C SER A 254 -3.68 4.80 -23.86
N ASP A 255 -2.97 4.49 -22.77
CA ASP A 255 -3.56 4.35 -21.44
C ASP A 255 -4.09 5.70 -20.92
N VAL A 256 -3.30 6.76 -21.12
CA VAL A 256 -3.67 8.13 -20.72
C VAL A 256 -4.83 8.65 -21.57
N ASP A 257 -4.82 8.41 -22.88
CA ASP A 257 -5.87 8.85 -23.79
C ASP A 257 -7.19 8.13 -23.48
N LEU A 258 -7.16 6.81 -23.29
CA LEU A 258 -8.34 6.04 -22.90
C LEU A 258 -8.96 6.57 -21.59
N PHE A 259 -8.11 6.79 -20.58
CA PHE A 259 -8.58 7.32 -19.31
C PHE A 259 -9.17 8.71 -19.45
N ARG A 260 -8.49 9.61 -20.19
CA ARG A 260 -8.95 10.98 -20.47
C ARG A 260 -10.30 11.00 -21.18
N ASP A 261 -10.46 10.22 -22.23
CA ASP A 261 -11.70 10.16 -23.03
C ASP A 261 -12.89 9.78 -22.13
N VAL A 262 -12.73 8.75 -21.30
CA VAL A 262 -13.77 8.29 -20.38
C VAL A 262 -14.07 9.33 -19.30
N TYR A 263 -13.03 9.92 -18.74
CA TYR A 263 -13.14 10.92 -17.67
C TYR A 263 -13.81 12.21 -18.16
N GLU A 264 -13.40 12.76 -19.32
CA GLU A 264 -13.99 13.97 -19.87
C GLU A 264 -15.45 13.75 -20.32
N ALA A 265 -15.76 12.60 -20.91
CA ALA A 265 -17.14 12.23 -21.22
C ALA A 265 -18.01 12.19 -19.97
N TYR A 266 -17.48 11.64 -18.86
CA TYR A 266 -18.18 11.57 -17.58
C TYR A 266 -18.38 12.97 -16.96
N LYS A 267 -17.36 13.83 -16.96
CA LYS A 267 -17.48 15.24 -16.52
C LYS A 267 -18.56 15.98 -17.28
N ASN A 268 -18.54 15.90 -18.61
CA ASN A 268 -19.48 16.59 -19.48
C ASN A 268 -20.92 16.14 -19.21
N GLU A 269 -21.17 14.84 -19.05
CA GLU A 269 -22.50 14.29 -18.73
C GLU A 269 -23.05 14.82 -17.40
N LYS A 270 -22.16 15.00 -16.40
CA LYS A 270 -22.54 15.54 -15.08
C LYS A 270 -22.52 17.07 -15.00
N GLY A 271 -22.12 17.76 -16.05
CA GLY A 271 -21.98 19.22 -16.06
C GLY A 271 -20.89 19.75 -15.13
N VAL A 272 -19.88 18.93 -14.81
CA VAL A 272 -18.73 19.29 -13.98
C VAL A 272 -17.68 19.98 -14.85
N LYS A 273 -17.21 21.16 -14.44
CA LYS A 273 -16.22 21.96 -15.17
C LYS A 273 -14.79 21.57 -14.80
#